data_8586eb4fa80fc0e82346c2914141041e
#
_entry.id   8586eb4fa80fc0e82346c2914141041e
#
_cell.length_a   1.000
_cell.length_b   1.000
_cell.length_c   1.000
_cell.angle_alpha   90.00
_cell.angle_beta   90.00
_cell.angle_gamma   90.00
#
_symmetry.space_group_name_H-M   'P 1'
#
loop_
_entity.id
_entity.type
_entity.pdbx_description
1 polymer ?
#
loop_
_entity_poly.entity_id
_entity_poly.type
_entity_poly.pdbx_seq_one_letter_code
_entity_poly.pdbx_strand_id
1 'polypeptide(L)'
;FTVIYYVFACRPKWENFACANLLDRMQEVFPYRKAPRFTPERVWELGVSYLKRLLVPWHGKPMFIAGIDTKLSHLQAGHMGAKMSPDEMRALMKDPEYNTFGFNRVIFEIGWAGQGFLSVRLMMKDAIAHHDDETLQMLIGIQERWAEKQQENGMILPHFERYDDYDPAKIAKAALCQGYAPETCNLGWGASEMAKIYALLRDNGIEKPEFLRFSTRICDFFCAHYSPETGFGKLWSMEGEALETTGSVGGFIINGLLDTWRVTRREEYLATAAKALDFYFERDVNHFVCTAGAIDCVAVDKETSFPFVISSLDLFEITKEEKYLVY
;
A
#
# COMPACT_ATOMS: atom_id res chain seq x y z
N PHE A 1 -19.59 33.36 -20.64
CA PHE A 1 -19.45 32.38 -19.55
C PHE A 1 -20.00 33.00 -18.28
N THR A 2 -20.91 32.30 -17.61
CA THR A 2 -21.34 32.65 -16.25
C THR A 2 -20.58 31.76 -15.27
N VAL A 3 -19.82 32.34 -14.35
CA VAL A 3 -19.16 31.61 -13.28
C VAL A 3 -19.93 31.91 -12.00
N ILE A 4 -20.41 30.86 -11.35
CA ILE A 4 -21.12 30.96 -10.08
C ILE A 4 -20.18 30.49 -8.98
N TYR A 5 -19.94 31.36 -8.02
CA TYR A 5 -19.17 31.03 -6.83
C TYR A 5 -20.12 30.82 -5.65
N TYR A 6 -19.92 29.74 -4.92
CA TYR A 6 -20.62 29.49 -3.67
C TYR A 6 -19.65 29.76 -2.53
N VAL A 7 -20.03 30.66 -1.63
CA VAL A 7 -19.26 30.96 -0.43
C VAL A 7 -20.04 30.43 0.76
N PHE A 8 -19.41 29.55 1.53
CA PHE A 8 -19.98 28.98 2.74
C PHE A 8 -19.25 29.53 3.96
N ALA A 9 -20.00 30.02 4.93
CA ALA A 9 -19.52 30.34 6.25
C ALA A 9 -20.37 29.58 7.26
N CYS A 10 -19.75 28.73 8.06
CA CYS A 10 -20.44 27.94 9.07
C CYS A 10 -19.59 27.81 10.34
N ARG A 11 -20.27 27.57 11.45
CA ARG A 11 -19.59 27.04 12.64
C ARG A 11 -19.45 25.53 12.45
N PRO A 12 -18.26 24.93 12.66
CA PRO A 12 -18.11 23.51 12.53
C PRO A 12 -19.05 22.77 13.49
N LYS A 13 -19.68 21.72 12.97
CA LYS A 13 -20.56 20.84 13.75
C LYS A 13 -19.77 20.06 14.79
N TRP A 14 -18.54 19.74 14.45
CA TRP A 14 -17.53 19.18 15.34
C TRP A 14 -16.27 20.03 15.26
N GLU A 15 -15.59 20.18 16.37
CA GLU A 15 -14.30 20.88 16.41
C GLU A 15 -13.36 20.26 15.35
N ASN A 16 -12.68 21.12 14.59
CA ASN A 16 -11.77 20.74 13.50
C ASN A 16 -12.39 20.06 12.26
N PHE A 17 -13.70 19.86 12.17
CA PHE A 17 -14.37 19.23 11.05
C PHE A 17 -15.27 20.19 10.23
N ALA A 18 -14.80 21.39 9.95
CA ALA A 18 -15.55 22.34 9.12
C ALA A 18 -15.85 21.81 7.71
N CYS A 19 -14.99 20.90 7.18
CA CYS A 19 -15.21 20.25 5.88
C CYS A 19 -16.47 19.37 5.85
N ALA A 20 -16.91 18.78 6.97
CA ALA A 20 -18.13 17.99 7.00
C ALA A 20 -19.35 18.83 6.67
N ASN A 21 -19.45 20.05 7.23
CA ASN A 21 -20.53 20.98 6.92
C ASN A 21 -20.49 21.43 5.45
N LEU A 22 -19.28 21.60 4.88
CA LEU A 22 -19.12 21.92 3.47
C LEU A 22 -19.60 20.78 2.59
N LEU A 23 -19.26 19.54 2.90
CA LEU A 23 -19.69 18.35 2.14
C LEU A 23 -21.22 18.20 2.20
N ASP A 24 -21.84 18.39 3.37
CA ASP A 24 -23.30 18.36 3.51
C ASP A 24 -23.95 19.43 2.61
N ARG A 25 -23.42 20.65 2.62
CA ARG A 25 -23.92 21.74 1.75
C ARG A 25 -23.66 21.48 0.28
N MET A 26 -22.52 20.90 -0.08
CA MET A 26 -22.26 20.50 -1.46
C MET A 26 -23.27 19.46 -1.95
N GLN A 27 -23.65 18.50 -1.12
CA GLN A 27 -24.68 17.51 -1.46
C GLN A 27 -26.07 18.14 -1.64
N GLU A 28 -26.41 19.16 -0.84
CA GLU A 28 -27.67 19.91 -1.00
C GLU A 28 -27.72 20.70 -2.30
N VAL A 29 -26.61 21.41 -2.63
CA VAL A 29 -26.53 22.26 -3.83
C VAL A 29 -26.31 21.45 -5.09
N PHE A 30 -25.53 20.39 -5.01
CA PHE A 30 -25.17 19.48 -6.09
C PHE A 30 -25.54 18.04 -5.74
N PRO A 31 -26.84 17.72 -5.64
CA PRO A 31 -27.24 16.37 -5.27
C PRO A 31 -26.68 15.37 -6.29
N TYR A 32 -25.85 14.43 -5.83
CA TYR A 32 -25.31 13.40 -6.67
C TYR A 32 -26.40 12.38 -7.02
N ARG A 33 -27.04 12.56 -8.17
CA ARG A 33 -28.17 11.74 -8.63
C ARG A 33 -27.88 10.94 -9.89
N LYS A 34 -26.62 10.78 -10.28
CA LYS A 34 -26.34 9.97 -11.46
C LYS A 34 -26.42 8.49 -11.06
N ALA A 35 -27.35 7.78 -11.68
CA ALA A 35 -27.33 6.33 -11.64
C ALA A 35 -25.95 5.83 -12.12
N PRO A 36 -25.37 4.79 -11.49
CA PRO A 36 -24.15 4.21 -11.97
C PRO A 36 -24.25 3.83 -13.45
N ARG A 37 -23.24 4.17 -14.24
CA ARG A 37 -23.22 3.83 -15.67
C ARG A 37 -23.14 2.34 -15.91
N PHE A 38 -22.52 1.62 -14.96
CA PHE A 38 -22.32 0.18 -15.01
C PHE A 38 -22.80 -0.47 -13.73
N THR A 39 -23.22 -1.73 -13.82
CA THR A 39 -23.51 -2.55 -12.65
C THR A 39 -22.21 -2.88 -11.90
N PRO A 40 -22.27 -3.23 -10.59
CA PRO A 40 -21.09 -3.66 -9.85
C PRO A 40 -20.35 -4.82 -10.53
N GLU A 41 -21.08 -5.80 -11.08
CA GLU A 41 -20.52 -6.95 -11.80
C GLU A 41 -19.73 -6.49 -13.03
N ARG A 42 -20.28 -5.54 -13.78
CA ARG A 42 -19.60 -5.00 -14.96
C ARG A 42 -18.35 -4.19 -14.58
N VAL A 43 -18.39 -3.47 -13.47
CA VAL A 43 -17.20 -2.78 -12.94
C VAL A 43 -16.13 -3.79 -12.55
N TRP A 44 -16.53 -4.88 -11.89
CA TRP A 44 -15.63 -5.98 -11.52
C TRP A 44 -14.97 -6.61 -12.76
N GLU A 45 -15.76 -7.03 -13.75
CA GLU A 45 -15.26 -7.61 -14.99
C GLU A 45 -14.24 -6.72 -15.71
N LEU A 46 -14.56 -5.42 -15.83
CA LEU A 46 -13.67 -4.44 -16.46
C LEU A 46 -12.39 -4.25 -15.65
N GLY A 47 -12.51 -4.20 -14.34
CA GLY A 47 -11.37 -4.09 -13.41
C GLY A 47 -10.42 -5.28 -13.53
N VAL A 48 -10.94 -6.50 -13.43
CA VAL A 48 -10.13 -7.72 -13.56
C VAL A 48 -9.52 -7.82 -14.95
N SER A 49 -10.28 -7.53 -16.01
CA SER A 49 -9.75 -7.49 -17.37
C SER A 49 -8.60 -6.50 -17.54
N TYR A 50 -8.68 -5.34 -16.87
CA TYR A 50 -7.58 -4.37 -16.86
C TYR A 50 -6.37 -4.90 -16.08
N LEU A 51 -6.57 -5.46 -14.89
CA LEU A 51 -5.48 -6.00 -14.07
C LEU A 51 -4.73 -7.14 -14.79
N LYS A 52 -5.44 -8.01 -15.50
CA LYS A 52 -4.82 -9.08 -16.28
C LYS A 52 -3.86 -8.55 -17.37
N ARG A 53 -4.06 -7.33 -17.88
CA ARG A 53 -3.15 -6.68 -18.84
C ARG A 53 -1.85 -6.19 -18.19
N LEU A 54 -1.81 -6.07 -16.88
CA LEU A 54 -0.64 -5.65 -16.12
C LEU A 54 0.26 -6.85 -15.76
N LEU A 55 -0.06 -8.04 -16.22
CA LEU A 55 0.79 -9.22 -16.08
C LEU A 55 1.84 -9.21 -17.20
N VAL A 56 3.11 -9.19 -16.83
CA VAL A 56 4.23 -9.15 -17.77
C VAL A 56 5.24 -10.25 -17.47
N PRO A 57 5.97 -10.74 -18.49
CA PRO A 57 7.02 -11.71 -18.25
C PRO A 57 8.23 -11.06 -17.56
N TRP A 58 8.76 -11.76 -16.55
CA TRP A 58 10.02 -11.46 -15.89
C TRP A 58 10.79 -12.76 -15.71
N HIS A 59 11.99 -12.86 -16.29
CA HIS A 59 12.75 -14.12 -16.38
C HIS A 59 11.90 -15.32 -16.83
N GLY A 60 11.07 -15.10 -17.86
CA GLY A 60 10.20 -16.12 -18.44
C GLY A 60 8.98 -16.51 -17.59
N LYS A 61 8.76 -15.86 -16.47
CA LYS A 61 7.60 -16.09 -15.58
C LYS A 61 6.76 -14.82 -15.46
N PRO A 62 5.44 -14.92 -15.30
CA PRO A 62 4.58 -13.76 -15.15
C PRO A 62 4.86 -13.04 -13.81
N MET A 63 4.83 -11.72 -13.85
CA MET A 63 4.81 -10.82 -12.72
C MET A 63 3.76 -9.74 -12.92
N PHE A 64 3.26 -9.16 -11.83
CA PHE A 64 2.30 -8.09 -11.86
C PHE A 64 3.01 -6.72 -11.81
N ILE A 65 2.75 -5.88 -12.82
CA ILE A 65 3.26 -4.51 -12.85
C ILE A 65 2.49 -3.67 -11.82
N ALA A 66 3.19 -3.14 -10.85
CA ALA A 66 2.63 -2.18 -9.90
C ALA A 66 2.74 -0.74 -10.42
N GLY A 67 3.79 -0.44 -11.15
CA GLY A 67 4.02 0.87 -11.71
C GLY A 67 4.85 0.82 -12.98
N ILE A 68 4.83 1.95 -13.67
CA ILE A 68 5.67 2.20 -14.81
C ILE A 68 6.41 3.47 -14.48
N ASP A 69 7.72 3.34 -14.28
CA ASP A 69 8.57 4.50 -14.14
C ASP A 69 9.21 4.81 -15.48
N THR A 70 8.95 5.99 -15.98
CA THR A 70 9.75 6.56 -17.05
C THR A 70 10.87 7.34 -16.40
N LYS A 71 12.08 7.30 -16.95
CA LYS A 71 13.19 8.19 -16.54
C LYS A 71 12.74 9.65 -16.48
N LEU A 72 11.71 10.01 -17.23
CA LEU A 72 11.02 11.28 -17.23
C LEU A 72 10.29 11.55 -15.92
N SER A 73 9.58 10.59 -15.36
CA SER A 73 8.91 10.77 -14.07
C SER A 73 9.93 10.91 -12.94
N HIS A 74 11.00 10.16 -12.96
CA HIS A 74 12.13 10.29 -12.04
C HIS A 74 12.78 11.67 -12.09
N LEU A 75 13.00 12.19 -13.29
CA LEU A 75 13.63 13.49 -13.49
C LEU A 75 12.66 14.65 -13.22
N GLN A 76 11.35 14.44 -13.45
CA GLN A 76 10.30 15.43 -13.21
C GLN A 76 9.85 15.51 -11.76
N ALA A 77 9.86 14.41 -11.04
CA ALA A 77 9.38 14.34 -9.67
C ALA A 77 10.22 15.18 -8.67
N GLY A 78 11.31 15.76 -9.12
CA GLY A 78 12.15 16.63 -8.29
C GLY A 78 12.89 15.91 -7.16
N HIS A 79 12.69 14.62 -7.01
CA HIS A 79 13.32 13.81 -5.99
C HIS A 79 14.84 13.72 -6.13
N MET A 80 15.33 13.98 -7.34
CA MET A 80 16.78 13.99 -7.64
C MET A 80 17.35 15.39 -7.88
N GLY A 81 16.57 16.44 -7.68
CA GLY A 81 17.05 17.83 -7.88
C GLY A 81 17.36 18.21 -9.33
N ALA A 82 17.16 17.31 -10.28
CA ALA A 82 17.43 17.56 -11.69
C ALA A 82 16.17 18.06 -12.39
N LYS A 83 16.13 19.34 -12.71
CA LYS A 83 15.14 19.90 -13.62
C LYS A 83 15.62 19.68 -15.05
N MET A 84 14.96 18.79 -15.77
CA MET A 84 15.21 18.61 -17.19
C MET A 84 14.53 19.73 -17.97
N SER A 85 15.25 20.31 -18.92
CA SER A 85 14.66 21.28 -19.84
C SER A 85 13.66 20.61 -20.80
N PRO A 86 12.71 21.36 -21.38
CA PRO A 86 11.79 20.81 -22.38
C PRO A 86 12.48 20.21 -23.61
N ASP A 87 13.67 20.64 -23.95
CA ASP A 87 14.45 20.11 -25.08
C ASP A 87 15.14 18.80 -24.74
N GLU A 88 15.69 18.67 -23.55
CA GLU A 88 16.21 17.40 -23.03
C GLU A 88 15.10 16.36 -22.93
N MET A 89 13.93 16.77 -22.48
CA MET A 89 12.74 15.92 -22.44
C MET A 89 12.32 15.42 -23.82
N ARG A 90 12.30 16.33 -24.81
CA ARG A 90 11.98 15.98 -26.21
C ARG A 90 13.04 15.09 -26.85
N ALA A 91 14.31 15.28 -26.52
CA ALA A 91 15.38 14.43 -26.99
C ALA A 91 15.27 13.03 -26.41
N LEU A 92 14.99 12.93 -25.12
CA LEU A 92 14.79 11.67 -24.42
C LEU A 92 13.60 10.88 -24.96
N MET A 93 12.47 11.54 -25.26
CA MET A 93 11.29 10.91 -25.85
C MET A 93 11.54 10.37 -27.27
N LYS A 94 12.59 10.81 -27.95
CA LYS A 94 12.99 10.30 -29.26
C LYS A 94 13.99 9.15 -29.20
N ASP A 95 14.53 8.87 -28.02
CA ASP A 95 15.45 7.76 -27.81
C ASP A 95 14.71 6.43 -28.00
N PRO A 96 15.16 5.57 -28.94
CA PRO A 96 14.50 4.28 -29.18
C PRO A 96 14.44 3.39 -27.94
N GLU A 97 15.42 3.47 -27.06
CA GLU A 97 15.44 2.72 -25.80
C GLU A 97 14.32 3.15 -24.85
N TYR A 98 13.92 4.43 -24.93
CA TYR A 98 12.78 4.97 -24.23
C TYR A 98 11.44 4.72 -24.93
N ASN A 99 11.48 4.55 -26.24
CA ASN A 99 10.29 4.57 -27.08
C ASN A 99 9.72 3.17 -27.39
N THR A 100 10.44 2.11 -27.05
CA THR A 100 9.98 0.73 -27.26
C THR A 100 8.88 0.34 -26.27
N PHE A 101 7.88 1.12 -26.09
CA PHE A 101 6.65 1.12 -25.28
C PHE A 101 6.49 2.37 -24.42
N GLY A 102 7.39 3.34 -24.51
CA GLY A 102 7.42 4.46 -23.57
C GLY A 102 7.83 4.07 -22.15
N PHE A 103 8.36 2.86 -21.92
CA PHE A 103 8.58 2.30 -20.59
C PHE A 103 9.91 1.59 -20.51
N ASN A 104 10.93 2.29 -20.05
CA ASN A 104 12.20 1.66 -19.75
C ASN A 104 12.22 0.90 -18.43
N ARG A 105 11.32 1.26 -17.53
CA ARG A 105 11.32 0.76 -16.18
C ARG A 105 9.94 0.26 -15.80
N VAL A 106 9.82 -1.04 -15.71
CA VAL A 106 8.64 -1.69 -15.18
C VAL A 106 8.93 -1.98 -13.71
N ILE A 107 8.13 -1.43 -12.82
CA ILE A 107 8.27 -1.59 -11.39
C ILE A 107 7.33 -2.70 -10.91
N PHE A 108 7.90 -3.61 -10.15
CA PHE A 108 7.16 -4.60 -9.38
C PHE A 108 7.16 -4.16 -7.92
N GLU A 109 6.00 -4.12 -7.30
CA GLU A 109 5.84 -3.57 -5.96
C GLU A 109 4.85 -4.39 -5.13
N ILE A 110 5.12 -4.48 -3.82
CA ILE A 110 4.25 -5.19 -2.88
C ILE A 110 2.93 -4.45 -2.73
N GLY A 111 2.98 -3.15 -2.41
CA GLY A 111 1.84 -2.51 -1.85
C GLY A 111 1.51 -1.10 -2.27
N TRP A 112 2.24 -0.13 -1.78
CA TRP A 112 1.76 1.23 -1.66
C TRP A 112 1.29 1.88 -2.98
N ALA A 113 2.19 2.20 -3.89
CA ALA A 113 1.82 2.94 -5.09
C ALA A 113 1.02 2.10 -6.09
N GLY A 114 1.39 0.86 -6.28
CA GLY A 114 0.77 -0.05 -7.25
C GLY A 114 -0.19 -1.07 -6.65
N GLN A 115 -0.29 -1.13 -5.32
CA GLN A 115 -1.15 -2.08 -4.60
C GLN A 115 -1.05 -3.51 -5.17
N GLY A 116 0.19 -3.96 -5.41
CA GLY A 116 0.47 -5.19 -6.16
C GLY A 116 -0.22 -6.42 -5.56
N PHE A 117 -0.06 -6.67 -4.27
CA PHE A 117 -0.66 -7.83 -3.62
C PHE A 117 -2.19 -7.76 -3.55
N LEU A 118 -2.77 -6.58 -3.32
CA LEU A 118 -4.22 -6.39 -3.37
C LEU A 118 -4.77 -6.74 -4.74
N SER A 119 -4.14 -6.23 -5.81
CA SER A 119 -4.56 -6.48 -7.18
C SER A 119 -4.48 -7.98 -7.53
N VAL A 120 -3.40 -8.65 -7.11
CA VAL A 120 -3.24 -10.10 -7.29
C VAL A 120 -4.32 -10.86 -6.52
N ARG A 121 -4.62 -10.50 -5.27
CA ARG A 121 -5.69 -11.12 -4.49
C ARG A 121 -7.07 -10.94 -5.13
N LEU A 122 -7.36 -9.78 -5.69
CA LEU A 122 -8.63 -9.56 -6.39
C LEU A 122 -8.76 -10.44 -7.63
N MET A 123 -7.67 -10.59 -8.41
CA MET A 123 -7.66 -11.52 -9.55
C MET A 123 -7.76 -12.98 -9.09
N MET A 124 -7.17 -13.37 -7.94
CA MET A 124 -7.33 -14.72 -7.38
C MET A 124 -8.80 -15.00 -7.01
N LYS A 125 -9.49 -14.01 -6.38
CA LYS A 125 -10.93 -14.13 -6.10
C LYS A 125 -11.75 -14.37 -7.35
N ASP A 126 -11.45 -13.64 -8.42
CA ASP A 126 -12.11 -13.80 -9.70
C ASP A 126 -11.83 -15.18 -10.32
N ALA A 127 -10.57 -15.60 -10.33
CA ALA A 127 -10.17 -16.90 -10.85
C ALA A 127 -10.86 -18.07 -10.11
N ILE A 128 -10.92 -17.99 -8.77
CA ILE A 128 -11.64 -19.00 -7.97
C ILE A 128 -13.13 -18.99 -8.29
N ALA A 129 -13.76 -17.82 -8.37
CA ALA A 129 -15.19 -17.71 -8.67
C ALA A 129 -15.58 -18.25 -10.05
N HIS A 130 -14.66 -18.19 -11.02
CA HIS A 130 -14.86 -18.64 -12.39
C HIS A 130 -14.21 -20.00 -12.71
N HIS A 131 -13.61 -20.67 -11.72
CA HIS A 131 -12.87 -21.93 -11.89
C HIS A 131 -11.75 -21.84 -12.94
N ASP A 132 -11.05 -20.68 -12.99
CA ASP A 132 -9.90 -20.41 -13.87
C ASP A 132 -8.61 -20.84 -13.17
N ASP A 133 -8.37 -22.15 -13.13
CA ASP A 133 -7.24 -22.74 -12.41
C ASP A 133 -5.89 -22.29 -13.01
N GLU A 134 -5.79 -22.05 -14.32
CA GLU A 134 -4.57 -21.58 -14.97
C GLU A 134 -4.19 -20.19 -14.47
N THR A 135 -5.12 -19.26 -14.48
CA THR A 135 -4.90 -17.92 -13.92
C THR A 135 -4.58 -17.99 -12.44
N LEU A 136 -5.29 -18.80 -11.67
CA LEU A 136 -5.04 -18.95 -10.24
C LEU A 136 -3.62 -19.43 -9.93
N GLN A 137 -3.14 -20.48 -10.64
CA GLN A 137 -1.79 -21.00 -10.45
C GLN A 137 -0.72 -19.96 -10.86
N MET A 138 -0.95 -19.20 -11.92
CA MET A 138 -0.08 -18.10 -12.32
C MET A 138 0.05 -17.04 -11.21
N LEU A 139 -1.08 -16.63 -10.64
CA LEU A 139 -1.11 -15.62 -9.56
C LEU A 139 -0.47 -16.12 -8.27
N ILE A 140 -0.67 -17.40 -7.92
CA ILE A 140 0.03 -18.06 -6.81
C ILE A 140 1.55 -17.99 -7.05
N GLY A 141 2.01 -18.33 -8.24
CA GLY A 141 3.43 -18.26 -8.60
C GLY A 141 4.02 -16.85 -8.50
N ILE A 142 3.23 -15.78 -8.67
CA ILE A 142 3.67 -14.41 -8.43
C ILE A 142 3.97 -14.20 -6.94
N GLN A 143 3.08 -14.65 -6.07
CA GLN A 143 3.23 -14.46 -4.62
C GLN A 143 4.34 -15.37 -4.04
N GLU A 144 4.53 -16.56 -4.58
CA GLU A 144 5.66 -17.44 -4.22
C GLU A 144 7.00 -16.74 -4.47
N ARG A 145 7.16 -16.08 -5.63
CA ARG A 145 8.38 -15.32 -5.94
C ARG A 145 8.64 -14.17 -5.00
N TRP A 146 7.59 -13.51 -4.51
CA TRP A 146 7.74 -12.50 -3.46
C TRP A 146 8.14 -13.12 -2.13
N ALA A 147 7.49 -14.22 -1.72
CA ALA A 147 7.80 -14.91 -0.48
C ALA A 147 9.25 -15.44 -0.44
N GLU A 148 9.77 -15.93 -1.58
CA GLU A 148 11.16 -16.37 -1.74
C GLU A 148 12.20 -15.26 -1.53
N LYS A 149 11.83 -14.00 -1.75
CA LYS A 149 12.72 -12.84 -1.62
C LYS A 149 12.81 -12.30 -0.19
N GLN A 150 11.90 -12.70 0.67
CA GLN A 150 11.87 -12.23 2.05
C GLN A 150 12.98 -12.86 2.88
N GLN A 151 13.70 -12.03 3.62
CA GLN A 151 14.70 -12.50 4.60
C GLN A 151 14.05 -13.15 5.84
N GLU A 152 14.83 -13.89 6.59
CA GLU A 152 14.34 -14.56 7.81
C GLU A 152 13.90 -13.58 8.89
N ASN A 153 14.50 -12.39 8.95
CA ASN A 153 14.12 -11.31 9.86
C ASN A 153 12.82 -10.58 9.44
N GLY A 154 12.17 -10.98 8.35
CA GLY A 154 10.96 -10.37 7.84
C GLY A 154 11.17 -9.24 6.84
N MET A 155 12.40 -8.74 6.69
CA MET A 155 12.68 -7.66 5.76
C MET A 155 12.64 -8.13 4.30
N ILE A 156 12.19 -7.24 3.46
CA ILE A 156 12.12 -7.43 2.01
C ILE A 156 12.17 -6.06 1.34
N LEU A 157 12.84 -5.99 0.20
CA LEU A 157 12.73 -4.80 -0.64
C LEU A 157 11.32 -4.73 -1.23
N PRO A 158 10.58 -3.64 -1.00
CA PRO A 158 9.17 -3.57 -1.35
C PRO A 158 8.94 -3.42 -2.84
N HIS A 159 9.95 -3.00 -3.61
CA HIS A 159 9.88 -2.93 -5.04
C HIS A 159 11.24 -3.13 -5.74
N PHE A 160 11.22 -3.49 -7.01
CA PHE A 160 12.38 -3.61 -7.87
C PHE A 160 11.97 -3.39 -9.33
N GLU A 161 12.94 -3.09 -10.16
CA GLU A 161 12.72 -2.86 -11.58
C GLU A 161 12.89 -4.13 -12.40
N ARG A 162 12.19 -4.23 -13.52
CA ARG A 162 12.19 -5.40 -14.40
C ARG A 162 13.58 -5.81 -14.87
N TYR A 163 14.44 -4.84 -15.13
CA TYR A 163 15.77 -5.08 -15.71
C TYR A 163 16.87 -5.14 -14.66
N ASP A 164 16.58 -4.79 -13.42
CA ASP A 164 17.52 -4.98 -12.34
C ASP A 164 17.33 -6.40 -11.78
N ASP A 165 18.42 -7.11 -11.63
CA ASP A 165 18.40 -8.29 -10.80
C ASP A 165 18.10 -7.83 -9.36
N TYR A 166 17.25 -8.60 -8.67
CA TYR A 166 16.93 -8.32 -7.29
C TYR A 166 18.20 -8.50 -6.45
N ASP A 167 18.95 -7.43 -6.30
CA ASP A 167 20.15 -7.37 -5.49
C ASP A 167 19.98 -6.36 -4.36
N PRO A 168 19.70 -6.83 -3.12
CA PRO A 168 19.50 -5.96 -1.97
C PRO A 168 20.66 -4.97 -1.74
N ALA A 169 21.90 -5.37 -2.01
CA ALA A 169 23.06 -4.51 -1.78
C ALA A 169 23.17 -3.37 -2.80
N LYS A 170 22.84 -3.64 -4.06
CA LYS A 170 22.77 -2.61 -5.11
C LYS A 170 21.62 -1.66 -4.85
N ILE A 171 20.49 -2.20 -4.50
CA ILE A 171 19.26 -1.46 -4.29
C ILE A 171 19.40 -0.62 -3.03
N ALA A 172 19.86 -1.15 -1.91
CA ALA A 172 20.10 -0.40 -0.68
C ALA A 172 21.02 0.83 -0.87
N LYS A 173 22.01 0.76 -1.76
CA LYS A 173 22.87 1.92 -2.09
C LYS A 173 22.19 3.01 -2.90
N ALA A 174 21.28 2.64 -3.78
CA ALA A 174 20.50 3.57 -4.59
C ALA A 174 19.33 4.18 -3.80
N ALA A 175 18.98 3.58 -2.72
CA ALA A 175 17.64 3.51 -2.16
C ALA A 175 17.37 4.38 -0.97
N LEU A 176 18.30 5.10 -0.44
CA LEU A 176 17.99 6.10 0.59
C LEU A 176 17.01 7.18 0.11
N CYS A 177 16.63 7.11 -1.13
CA CYS A 177 15.86 8.16 -1.78
C CYS A 177 14.48 7.76 -2.30
N GLN A 178 14.09 6.50 -2.51
CA GLN A 178 12.85 6.24 -3.26
C GLN A 178 12.28 4.81 -3.17
N GLY A 179 11.97 4.33 -1.98
CA GLY A 179 11.15 3.12 -1.89
C GLY A 179 11.90 1.81 -2.17
N TYR A 180 13.21 1.83 -2.23
CA TYR A 180 14.05 0.66 -2.38
C TYR A 180 14.51 0.06 -1.04
N ALA A 181 14.31 0.75 0.06
CA ALA A 181 14.52 0.20 1.40
C ALA A 181 13.22 -0.39 1.94
N PRO A 182 13.25 -1.29 2.91
CA PRO A 182 12.06 -1.76 3.60
C PRO A 182 11.27 -0.61 4.23
N GLU A 183 10.17 -0.24 3.59
CA GLU A 183 9.26 0.81 4.07
C GLU A 183 8.14 0.20 4.91
N THR A 184 7.87 0.81 6.03
CA THR A 184 6.83 0.36 6.97
C THR A 184 5.45 0.26 6.32
N CYS A 185 5.08 1.19 5.42
CA CYS A 185 3.82 1.11 4.70
C CYS A 185 3.72 -0.13 3.80
N ASN A 186 4.76 -0.39 3.01
CA ASN A 186 4.80 -1.54 2.11
C ASN A 186 4.87 -2.87 2.87
N LEU A 187 5.65 -2.92 3.97
CA LEU A 187 5.73 -4.11 4.82
C LEU A 187 4.39 -4.41 5.49
N GLY A 188 3.74 -3.38 6.06
CA GLY A 188 2.43 -3.55 6.69
C GLY A 188 1.34 -3.97 5.71
N TRP A 189 1.29 -3.33 4.55
CA TRP A 189 0.36 -3.70 3.48
C TRP A 189 0.65 -5.11 2.96
N GLY A 190 1.93 -5.43 2.75
CA GLY A 190 2.36 -6.77 2.32
C GLY A 190 1.95 -7.86 3.29
N ALA A 191 2.15 -7.66 4.60
CA ALA A 191 1.72 -8.59 5.63
C ALA A 191 0.20 -8.78 5.64
N SER A 192 -0.57 -7.67 5.59
CA SER A 192 -2.02 -7.69 5.54
C SER A 192 -2.55 -8.48 4.33
N GLU A 193 -2.11 -8.13 3.13
CA GLU A 193 -2.61 -8.75 1.92
C GLU A 193 -2.17 -10.21 1.78
N MET A 194 -0.94 -10.56 2.19
CA MET A 194 -0.47 -11.94 2.14
C MET A 194 -1.21 -12.84 3.14
N ALA A 195 -1.55 -12.33 4.33
CA ALA A 195 -2.42 -13.05 5.28
C ALA A 195 -3.81 -13.30 4.70
N LYS A 196 -4.39 -12.31 4.01
CA LYS A 196 -5.69 -12.44 3.31
C LYS A 196 -5.62 -13.41 2.13
N ILE A 197 -4.52 -13.42 1.38
CA ILE A 197 -4.29 -14.38 0.29
C ILE A 197 -4.19 -15.78 0.85
N TYR A 198 -3.42 -15.98 1.92
CA TYR A 198 -3.34 -17.28 2.59
C TYR A 198 -4.72 -17.77 3.03
N ALA A 199 -5.50 -16.92 3.71
CA ALA A 199 -6.83 -17.28 4.14
C ALA A 199 -7.75 -17.65 2.97
N LEU A 200 -7.74 -16.83 1.90
CA LEU A 200 -8.51 -17.07 0.68
C LEU A 200 -8.19 -18.44 0.08
N LEU A 201 -6.92 -18.78 -0.06
CA LEU A 201 -6.47 -20.04 -0.67
C LEU A 201 -6.81 -21.23 0.23
N ARG A 202 -6.52 -21.15 1.53
CA ARG A 202 -6.86 -22.19 2.52
C ARG A 202 -8.36 -22.50 2.53
N ASP A 203 -9.21 -21.47 2.51
CA ASP A 203 -10.66 -21.63 2.53
C ASP A 203 -11.19 -22.26 1.22
N ASN A 204 -10.36 -22.33 0.18
CA ASN A 204 -10.61 -23.04 -1.08
C ASN A 204 -9.76 -24.33 -1.23
N GLY A 205 -9.22 -24.85 -0.13
CA GLY A 205 -8.51 -26.13 -0.12
C GLY A 205 -7.07 -26.09 -0.64
N ILE A 206 -6.48 -24.90 -0.79
CA ILE A 206 -5.12 -24.71 -1.29
C ILE A 206 -4.23 -24.24 -0.13
N GLU A 207 -3.32 -25.10 0.32
CA GLU A 207 -2.38 -24.79 1.41
C GLU A 207 -1.11 -24.14 0.87
N LYS A 208 -0.80 -22.93 1.39
CA LYS A 208 0.39 -22.15 1.06
C LYS A 208 1.01 -21.56 2.34
N PRO A 209 1.60 -22.39 3.20
CA PRO A 209 2.14 -21.95 4.49
C PRO A 209 3.25 -20.89 4.37
N GLU A 210 3.92 -20.81 3.24
CA GLU A 210 4.92 -19.76 2.93
C GLU A 210 4.30 -18.37 2.92
N PHE A 211 3.04 -18.21 2.53
CA PHE A 211 2.35 -16.92 2.55
C PHE A 211 2.04 -16.47 3.97
N LEU A 212 1.63 -17.42 4.82
CA LEU A 212 1.46 -17.11 6.24
C LEU A 212 2.80 -16.79 6.91
N ARG A 213 3.88 -17.52 6.57
CA ARG A 213 5.22 -17.19 7.06
C ARG A 213 5.69 -15.80 6.65
N PHE A 214 5.37 -15.37 5.42
CA PHE A 214 5.67 -14.01 4.98
C PHE A 214 5.05 -12.97 5.92
N SER A 215 3.77 -13.10 6.23
CA SER A 215 3.07 -12.17 7.12
C SER A 215 3.57 -12.25 8.55
N THR A 216 3.75 -13.45 9.09
CA THR A 216 4.18 -13.63 10.48
C THR A 216 5.60 -13.11 10.72
N ARG A 217 6.54 -13.27 9.79
CA ARG A 217 7.90 -12.73 9.93
C ARG A 217 7.90 -11.20 10.03
N ILE A 218 7.09 -10.51 9.24
CA ILE A 218 6.93 -9.05 9.34
C ILE A 218 6.30 -8.69 10.68
N CYS A 219 5.23 -9.35 11.07
CA CYS A 219 4.54 -9.09 12.32
C CYS A 219 5.44 -9.34 13.54
N ASP A 220 6.19 -10.45 13.55
CA ASP A 220 7.15 -10.79 14.61
C ASP A 220 8.23 -9.73 14.74
N PHE A 221 8.77 -9.26 13.60
CA PHE A 221 9.75 -8.18 13.60
C PHE A 221 9.18 -6.91 14.26
N PHE A 222 8.00 -6.46 13.83
CA PHE A 222 7.43 -5.23 14.36
C PHE A 222 6.90 -5.36 15.80
N CYS A 223 6.49 -6.53 16.24
CA CYS A 223 6.22 -6.76 17.66
C CYS A 223 7.48 -6.58 18.51
N ALA A 224 8.62 -7.13 18.04
CA ALA A 224 9.89 -7.02 18.74
C ALA A 224 10.51 -5.61 18.71
N HIS A 225 10.19 -4.80 17.68
CA HIS A 225 10.79 -3.47 17.46
C HIS A 225 9.80 -2.30 17.67
N TYR A 226 8.65 -2.57 18.27
CA TYR A 226 7.74 -1.49 18.65
C TYR A 226 8.38 -0.59 19.72
N SER A 227 8.43 0.71 19.45
CA SER A 227 8.93 1.71 20.40
C SER A 227 7.80 2.59 20.93
N PRO A 228 7.68 2.82 22.25
CA PRO A 228 6.70 3.74 22.81
C PRO A 228 6.99 5.21 22.46
N GLU A 229 8.20 5.56 21.99
CA GLU A 229 8.57 6.91 21.57
C GLU A 229 8.32 7.17 20.09
N THR A 230 8.51 6.17 19.23
CA THR A 230 8.49 6.35 17.77
C THR A 230 7.46 5.48 17.04
N GLY A 231 6.82 4.54 17.73
CA GLY A 231 5.94 3.54 17.12
C GLY A 231 6.73 2.53 16.31
N PHE A 232 6.30 2.25 15.09
CA PHE A 232 6.94 1.29 14.19
C PHE A 232 7.98 1.90 13.25
N GLY A 233 8.24 3.21 13.38
CA GLY A 233 9.16 3.88 12.45
C GLY A 233 8.62 4.00 11.04
N LYS A 234 9.49 4.41 10.11
CA LYS A 234 9.14 4.67 8.71
C LYS A 234 9.96 3.85 7.73
N LEU A 235 11.27 3.79 7.95
CA LEU A 235 12.21 3.18 7.02
C LEU A 235 13.21 2.31 7.78
N TRP A 236 13.51 1.14 7.24
CA TRP A 236 14.36 0.13 7.83
C TRP A 236 15.45 -0.30 6.87
N SER A 237 16.57 -0.77 7.38
CA SER A 237 17.57 -1.48 6.59
C SER A 237 17.14 -2.94 6.37
N MET A 238 17.80 -3.63 5.45
CA MET A 238 17.58 -5.07 5.26
C MET A 238 18.03 -5.89 6.48
N GLU A 239 18.95 -5.38 7.28
CA GLU A 239 19.41 -5.98 8.53
C GLU A 239 18.45 -5.74 9.69
N GLY A 240 17.45 -4.87 9.51
CA GLY A 240 16.45 -4.55 10.53
C GLY A 240 16.83 -3.37 11.42
N GLU A 241 17.73 -2.50 10.97
CA GLU A 241 18.07 -1.26 11.67
C GLU A 241 17.09 -0.15 11.27
N ALA A 242 16.62 0.64 12.23
CA ALA A 242 15.75 1.77 11.95
C ALA A 242 16.56 2.91 11.30
N LEU A 243 16.22 3.27 10.06
CA LEU A 243 16.86 4.35 9.31
C LEU A 243 16.11 5.67 9.49
N GLU A 244 14.79 5.62 9.57
CA GLU A 244 13.92 6.76 9.84
C GLU A 244 12.73 6.34 10.70
N THR A 245 12.44 7.11 11.74
CA THR A 245 11.38 6.79 12.71
C THR A 245 10.27 7.82 12.78
N THR A 246 10.31 8.85 11.95
CA THR A 246 9.33 9.94 11.95
C THR A 246 8.03 9.57 11.23
N GLY A 247 6.96 10.29 11.54
CA GLY A 247 5.69 10.20 10.85
C GLY A 247 4.77 9.08 11.31
N SER A 248 3.62 9.00 10.65
CA SER A 248 2.48 8.14 11.01
C SER A 248 2.41 6.85 10.19
N VAL A 249 3.41 6.58 9.37
CA VAL A 249 3.44 5.45 8.40
C VAL A 249 3.27 4.08 9.06
N GLY A 250 3.64 3.98 10.34
CA GLY A 250 3.46 2.76 11.12
C GLY A 250 2.01 2.27 11.25
N GLY A 251 1.02 3.12 10.95
CA GLY A 251 -0.39 2.72 10.89
C GLY A 251 -0.64 1.50 9.98
N PHE A 252 0.11 1.36 8.90
CA PHE A 252 -0.01 0.20 8.00
C PHE A 252 0.39 -1.13 8.65
N ILE A 253 1.31 -1.12 9.61
CA ILE A 253 1.68 -2.33 10.37
C ILE A 253 0.53 -2.80 11.23
N ILE A 254 -0.29 -1.89 11.76
CA ILE A 254 -1.46 -2.25 12.57
C ILE A 254 -2.41 -3.13 11.75
N ASN A 255 -2.69 -2.77 10.49
CA ASN A 255 -3.50 -3.61 9.61
C ASN A 255 -2.85 -4.99 9.36
N GLY A 256 -1.53 -5.02 9.13
CA GLY A 256 -0.78 -6.27 8.97
C GLY A 256 -0.91 -7.18 10.19
N LEU A 257 -0.76 -6.62 11.39
CA LEU A 257 -0.91 -7.34 12.65
C LEU A 257 -2.33 -7.90 12.83
N LEU A 258 -3.37 -7.09 12.60
CA LEU A 258 -4.76 -7.49 12.76
C LEU A 258 -5.19 -8.58 11.78
N ASP A 259 -4.82 -8.45 10.50
CA ASP A 259 -5.14 -9.46 9.50
C ASP A 259 -4.37 -10.76 9.74
N THR A 260 -3.12 -10.68 10.18
CA THR A 260 -2.34 -11.86 10.56
C THR A 260 -2.88 -12.51 11.85
N TRP A 261 -3.33 -11.70 12.81
CA TRP A 261 -4.03 -12.22 14.00
C TRP A 261 -5.32 -12.99 13.64
N ARG A 262 -6.11 -12.48 12.70
CA ARG A 262 -7.33 -13.17 12.26
C ARG A 262 -7.08 -14.62 11.81
N VAL A 263 -5.91 -14.86 11.26
CA VAL A 263 -5.51 -16.18 10.75
C VAL A 263 -4.82 -17.04 11.83
N THR A 264 -3.93 -16.41 12.62
CA THR A 264 -3.05 -17.13 13.56
C THR A 264 -3.60 -17.23 14.98
N ARG A 265 -4.44 -16.26 15.38
CA ARG A 265 -4.91 -16.06 16.76
C ARG A 265 -3.78 -15.84 17.78
N ARG A 266 -2.63 -15.32 17.32
CA ARG A 266 -1.53 -14.96 18.23
C ARG A 266 -1.86 -13.64 18.93
N GLU A 267 -2.16 -13.70 20.22
CA GLU A 267 -2.61 -12.55 21.03
C GLU A 267 -1.61 -11.39 21.06
N GLU A 268 -0.33 -11.66 20.91
CA GLU A 268 0.71 -10.65 20.81
C GLU A 268 0.46 -9.66 19.66
N TYR A 269 -0.03 -10.14 18.51
CA TYR A 269 -0.34 -9.27 17.37
C TYR A 269 -1.49 -8.32 17.67
N LEU A 270 -2.55 -8.84 18.30
CA LEU A 270 -3.68 -8.01 18.71
C LEU A 270 -3.28 -6.97 19.75
N ALA A 271 -2.55 -7.39 20.77
CA ALA A 271 -2.09 -6.49 21.83
C ALA A 271 -1.17 -5.39 21.30
N THR A 272 -0.23 -5.75 20.41
CA THR A 272 0.68 -4.78 19.80
C THR A 272 -0.06 -3.82 18.86
N ALA A 273 -1.03 -4.31 18.09
CA ALA A 273 -1.86 -3.50 17.22
C ALA A 273 -2.67 -2.46 18.01
N ALA A 274 -3.33 -2.88 19.10
CA ALA A 274 -4.10 -2.00 19.97
C ALA A 274 -3.22 -0.91 20.60
N LYS A 275 -2.09 -1.31 21.17
CA LYS A 275 -1.10 -0.39 21.77
C LYS A 275 -0.55 0.62 20.75
N ALA A 276 -0.27 0.17 19.55
CA ALA A 276 0.24 1.03 18.49
C ALA A 276 -0.84 2.02 17.98
N LEU A 277 -2.09 1.57 17.86
CA LEU A 277 -3.17 2.46 17.47
C LEU A 277 -3.38 3.56 18.52
N ASP A 278 -3.43 3.21 19.81
CA ASP A 278 -3.53 4.19 20.90
C ASP A 278 -2.38 5.23 20.82
N PHE A 279 -1.14 4.76 20.59
CA PHE A 279 0.02 5.64 20.43
C PHE A 279 -0.11 6.62 19.26
N TYR A 280 -0.46 6.13 18.06
CA TYR A 280 -0.59 7.00 16.89
C TYR A 280 -1.81 7.91 16.98
N PHE A 281 -2.88 7.45 17.64
CA PHE A 281 -4.03 8.31 17.89
C PHE A 281 -3.64 9.52 18.74
N GLU A 282 -3.00 9.28 19.87
CA GLU A 282 -2.57 10.33 20.81
C GLU A 282 -1.56 11.29 20.18
N ARG A 283 -0.59 10.76 19.44
CA ARG A 283 0.50 11.57 18.88
C ARG A 283 0.08 12.33 17.61
N ASP A 284 -0.66 11.70 16.71
CA ASP A 284 -0.83 12.17 15.35
C ASP A 284 -2.31 12.42 14.99
N VAL A 285 -3.18 11.40 15.12
CA VAL A 285 -4.54 11.45 14.59
C VAL A 285 -5.38 12.51 15.30
N ASN A 286 -5.33 12.55 16.61
CA ASN A 286 -6.06 13.52 17.42
C ASN A 286 -5.63 14.98 17.17
N HIS A 287 -4.45 15.16 16.57
CA HIS A 287 -3.90 16.47 16.20
C HIS A 287 -3.99 16.78 14.71
N PHE A 288 -4.58 15.89 13.91
CA PHE A 288 -4.71 16.02 12.44
C PHE A 288 -3.37 16.18 11.71
N VAL A 289 -2.33 15.52 12.21
CA VAL A 289 -0.97 15.61 11.67
C VAL A 289 -0.48 14.30 11.05
N CYS A 290 -1.40 13.45 10.57
CA CYS A 290 -1.02 12.27 9.80
C CYS A 290 -0.14 12.66 8.63
N THR A 291 0.95 11.91 8.41
CA THR A 291 1.92 12.20 7.36
C THR A 291 1.62 11.42 6.07
N ALA A 292 2.33 11.72 5.01
CA ALA A 292 2.29 10.93 3.78
C ALA A 292 2.72 9.48 4.04
N GLY A 293 2.13 8.54 3.30
CA GLY A 293 2.42 7.11 3.41
C GLY A 293 3.78 6.73 2.84
N ALA A 294 4.16 7.37 1.74
CA ALA A 294 5.42 7.10 1.07
C ALA A 294 6.59 7.92 1.65
N ILE A 295 7.80 7.59 1.21
CA ILE A 295 9.02 8.32 1.61
C ILE A 295 9.15 9.69 0.93
N ASP A 296 8.39 9.93 -0.09
CA ASP A 296 8.52 11.07 -0.99
C ASP A 296 8.18 12.41 -0.37
N CYS A 297 7.46 12.45 0.74
CA CYS A 297 7.32 13.71 1.47
C CYS A 297 7.16 13.54 2.99
N VAL A 298 7.58 14.57 3.72
CA VAL A 298 7.40 14.73 5.16
C VAL A 298 6.36 15.83 5.38
N ALA A 299 5.19 15.67 4.78
CA ALA A 299 4.11 16.63 4.89
C ALA A 299 2.91 16.00 5.59
N VAL A 300 2.04 16.82 6.16
CA VAL A 300 0.72 16.37 6.59
C VAL A 300 -0.07 15.93 5.36
N ASP A 301 -0.55 14.71 5.37
CA ASP A 301 -1.28 14.10 4.27
C ASP A 301 -2.37 13.17 4.78
N LYS A 302 -3.38 12.95 3.95
CA LYS A 302 -4.48 12.02 4.23
C LYS A 302 -4.08 10.54 4.20
N GLU A 303 -2.97 10.21 3.58
CA GLU A 303 -2.66 8.83 3.20
C GLU A 303 -2.54 7.89 4.40
N THR A 304 -1.85 8.31 5.45
CA THR A 304 -1.73 7.49 6.66
C THR A 304 -2.98 7.51 7.54
N SER A 305 -3.99 8.30 7.23
CA SER A 305 -5.29 8.22 7.91
C SER A 305 -6.08 6.95 7.54
N PHE A 306 -5.90 6.42 6.33
CA PHE A 306 -6.62 5.22 5.89
C PHE A 306 -6.39 3.99 6.77
N PRO A 307 -5.13 3.61 7.08
CA PRO A 307 -4.89 2.47 7.95
C PRO A 307 -5.45 2.67 9.35
N PHE A 308 -5.46 3.89 9.88
CA PHE A 308 -6.03 4.17 11.20
C PHE A 308 -7.55 3.98 11.23
N VAL A 309 -8.27 4.48 10.25
CA VAL A 309 -9.73 4.26 10.14
C VAL A 309 -10.04 2.76 10.06
N ILE A 310 -9.31 2.02 9.20
CA ILE A 310 -9.51 0.57 9.05
C ILE A 310 -9.20 -0.14 10.37
N SER A 311 -8.06 0.15 10.99
CA SER A 311 -7.63 -0.48 12.24
C SER A 311 -8.56 -0.19 13.40
N SER A 312 -9.11 1.04 13.48
CA SER A 312 -10.07 1.42 14.53
C SER A 312 -11.36 0.60 14.39
N LEU A 313 -11.90 0.50 13.20
CA LEU A 313 -13.08 -0.33 12.94
C LEU A 313 -12.82 -1.81 13.25
N ASP A 314 -11.68 -2.34 12.80
CA ASP A 314 -11.27 -3.72 13.06
C ASP A 314 -11.13 -4.00 14.57
N LEU A 315 -10.47 -3.12 15.31
CA LEU A 315 -10.32 -3.27 16.76
C LEU A 315 -11.65 -3.14 17.49
N PHE A 316 -12.54 -2.22 17.06
CA PHE A 316 -13.88 -2.16 17.59
C PHE A 316 -14.66 -3.47 17.34
N GLU A 317 -14.57 -4.03 16.14
CA GLU A 317 -15.22 -5.30 15.82
C GLU A 317 -14.70 -6.46 16.68
N ILE A 318 -13.41 -6.48 16.98
CA ILE A 318 -12.76 -7.54 17.77
C ILE A 318 -13.02 -7.37 19.27
N THR A 319 -12.78 -6.17 19.80
CA THR A 319 -12.75 -5.93 21.26
C THR A 319 -14.06 -5.40 21.83
N LYS A 320 -14.90 -4.77 21.00
CA LYS A 320 -16.11 -4.02 21.38
C LYS A 320 -15.83 -2.78 22.25
N GLU A 321 -14.61 -2.30 22.29
CA GLU A 321 -14.25 -1.09 23.01
C GLU A 321 -14.67 0.16 22.22
N GLU A 322 -15.60 0.95 22.78
CA GLU A 322 -16.18 2.14 22.13
C GLU A 322 -15.16 3.23 21.79
N LYS A 323 -14.01 3.27 22.48
CA LYS A 323 -12.93 4.23 22.17
C LYS A 323 -12.52 4.19 20.70
N TYR A 324 -12.52 3.00 20.08
CA TYR A 324 -12.14 2.84 18.68
C TYR A 324 -13.15 3.38 17.67
N LEU A 325 -14.38 3.70 18.08
CA LEU A 325 -15.34 4.44 17.26
C LEU A 325 -15.13 5.95 17.28
N VAL A 326 -14.37 6.44 18.26
CA VAL A 326 -14.05 7.86 18.41
C VAL A 326 -12.71 8.19 17.73
N TYR A 327 -11.86 7.22 17.58
CA TYR A 327 -10.59 7.30 16.86
C TYR A 327 -10.83 7.44 15.35
#